data_9ee8dd5cb73556906d436fbf4e1c716c
#
_entry.id   9ee8dd5cb73556906d436fbf4e1c716c
#
_cell.length_a   1.000
_cell.length_b   1.000
_cell.length_c   1.000
_cell.angle_alpha   90.00
_cell.angle_beta   90.00
_cell.angle_gamma   90.00
#
_symmetry.space_group_name_H-M   'P 1'
#
loop_
_entity.id
_entity.type
_entity.pdbx_description
1 polymer ?
#
loop_
_entity_poly.entity_id
_entity_poly.type
_entity_poly.pdbx_seq_one_letter_code
_entity_poly.pdbx_strand_id
1 'polypeptide(L)'
;MKKWFIYVLGIITGVILTFVFAFCVNLSSNSGIIGLEMFEEPGDYMEYSQFEVFQVVESGCALAHADDSFGAIVFIIPNEKQQFYDNQKIVLKNDQCAQHVGTYKYNTKMEIEKTVPAVRIVDGVELPKSDIAIAASNNSGKILFDKPGDCVSR
;
A
#
# COMPACT_ATOMS: atom_id res chain seq x y z
N MET A 1 -58.79 16.18 -2.33
CA MET A 1 -57.69 15.77 -1.39
C MET A 1 -56.71 14.73 -1.98
N LYS A 2 -57.09 13.96 -2.99
CA LYS A 2 -56.22 12.87 -3.52
C LYS A 2 -55.02 13.35 -4.40
N LYS A 3 -55.11 14.49 -5.07
CA LYS A 3 -54.03 14.95 -5.99
C LYS A 3 -52.81 15.50 -5.24
N TRP A 4 -53.00 16.12 -4.11
CA TRP A 4 -51.89 16.64 -3.29
C TRP A 4 -51.03 15.52 -2.70
N PHE A 5 -51.65 14.40 -2.30
CA PHE A 5 -50.94 13.21 -1.83
C PHE A 5 -49.96 12.64 -2.85
N ILE A 6 -50.33 12.67 -4.14
CA ILE A 6 -49.45 12.15 -5.22
C ILE A 6 -48.17 13.02 -5.36
N TYR A 7 -48.33 14.32 -5.24
CA TYR A 7 -47.15 15.24 -5.30
C TYR A 7 -46.21 15.04 -4.11
N VAL A 8 -46.74 14.93 -2.91
CA VAL A 8 -45.97 14.67 -1.68
C VAL A 8 -45.27 13.33 -1.77
N LEU A 9 -45.93 12.28 -2.24
CA LEU A 9 -45.33 10.98 -2.42
C LEU A 9 -44.17 11.03 -3.45
N GLY A 10 -44.33 11.74 -4.56
CA GLY A 10 -43.29 11.92 -5.59
C GLY A 10 -42.07 12.63 -5.05
N ILE A 11 -42.23 13.68 -4.23
CA ILE A 11 -41.14 14.40 -3.60
C ILE A 11 -40.35 13.49 -2.64
N ILE A 12 -41.04 12.72 -1.81
CA ILE A 12 -40.41 11.81 -0.84
C ILE A 12 -39.64 10.71 -1.59
N THR A 13 -40.20 10.15 -2.66
CA THR A 13 -39.53 9.12 -3.45
C THR A 13 -38.29 9.68 -4.14
N GLY A 14 -38.37 10.91 -4.67
CA GLY A 14 -37.21 11.58 -5.29
C GLY A 14 -36.07 11.83 -4.32
N VAL A 15 -36.39 12.32 -3.12
CA VAL A 15 -35.39 12.55 -2.05
C VAL A 15 -34.72 11.23 -1.64
N ILE A 16 -35.48 10.16 -1.42
CA ILE A 16 -34.93 8.86 -1.05
C ILE A 16 -34.00 8.33 -2.15
N LEU A 17 -34.42 8.41 -3.41
CA LEU A 17 -33.60 7.95 -4.54
C LEU A 17 -32.29 8.72 -4.66
N THR A 18 -32.32 10.03 -4.41
CA THR A 18 -31.11 10.88 -4.41
C THR A 18 -30.16 10.49 -3.28
N PHE A 19 -30.67 10.22 -2.08
CA PHE A 19 -29.85 9.77 -0.96
C PHE A 19 -29.21 8.41 -1.20
N VAL A 20 -29.97 7.45 -1.75
CA VAL A 20 -29.45 6.11 -2.11
C VAL A 20 -28.35 6.24 -3.16
N PHE A 21 -28.56 7.06 -4.19
CA PHE A 21 -27.57 7.29 -5.22
C PHE A 21 -26.29 7.92 -4.66
N ALA A 22 -26.40 8.97 -3.84
CA ALA A 22 -25.28 9.61 -3.19
C ALA A 22 -24.51 8.65 -2.27
N PHE A 23 -25.22 7.76 -1.58
CA PHE A 23 -24.61 6.74 -0.73
C PHE A 23 -23.86 5.70 -1.57
N CYS A 24 -24.42 5.22 -2.68
CA CYS A 24 -23.76 4.29 -3.59
C CYS A 24 -22.49 4.88 -4.21
N VAL A 25 -22.52 6.16 -4.60
CA VAL A 25 -21.34 6.84 -5.17
C VAL A 25 -20.22 6.97 -4.12
N ASN A 26 -20.56 7.28 -2.88
CA ASN A 26 -19.55 7.37 -1.80
C ASN A 26 -18.93 6.02 -1.43
N LEU A 27 -19.66 4.92 -1.58
CA LEU A 27 -19.11 3.57 -1.35
C LEU A 27 -18.14 3.11 -2.46
N SER A 28 -18.23 3.71 -3.65
CA SER A 28 -17.37 3.37 -4.79
C SER A 28 -16.03 4.12 -4.83
N SER A 29 -15.81 5.07 -3.92
CA SER A 29 -14.58 5.88 -3.86
C SER A 29 -13.52 5.18 -3.00
N ASN A 30 -12.93 4.10 -3.52
CA ASN A 30 -11.96 3.30 -2.76
C ASN A 30 -10.54 3.92 -2.61
N SER A 31 -10.25 5.04 -3.25
CA SER A 31 -9.03 5.79 -2.92
C SER A 31 -9.19 7.24 -3.36
N GLY A 32 -9.18 8.16 -2.41
CA GLY A 32 -9.18 9.60 -2.70
C GLY A 32 -7.86 10.11 -3.30
N ILE A 33 -6.95 9.23 -3.71
CA ILE A 33 -5.63 9.56 -4.25
C ILE A 33 -5.66 9.35 -5.76
N ILE A 34 -5.50 10.46 -6.49
CA ILE A 34 -5.45 10.43 -7.96
C ILE A 34 -4.23 9.63 -8.40
N GLY A 35 -4.42 8.65 -9.29
CA GLY A 35 -3.35 7.80 -9.83
C GLY A 35 -3.03 6.54 -9.01
N LEU A 36 -3.69 6.33 -7.87
CA LEU A 36 -3.58 5.10 -7.09
C LEU A 36 -4.64 4.09 -7.52
N GLU A 37 -4.20 2.93 -7.98
CA GLU A 37 -5.03 1.78 -8.33
C GLU A 37 -4.72 0.66 -7.33
N MET A 38 -5.68 0.36 -6.44
CA MET A 38 -5.55 -0.73 -5.47
C MET A 38 -5.95 -2.05 -6.09
N PHE A 39 -5.26 -3.12 -5.72
CA PHE A 39 -5.66 -4.48 -6.10
C PHE A 39 -6.87 -4.94 -5.28
N GLU A 40 -7.71 -5.79 -5.86
CA GLU A 40 -8.83 -6.42 -5.15
C GLU A 40 -8.31 -7.36 -4.05
N GLU A 41 -7.22 -8.08 -4.32
CA GLU A 41 -6.52 -8.91 -3.35
C GLU A 41 -5.07 -8.40 -3.20
N PRO A 42 -4.54 -8.32 -1.96
CA PRO A 42 -3.15 -7.95 -1.75
C PRO A 42 -2.21 -8.90 -2.48
N GLY A 43 -1.19 -8.33 -3.13
CA GLY A 43 -0.15 -9.10 -3.82
C GLY A 43 0.92 -9.64 -2.87
N ASP A 44 2.02 -10.05 -3.47
CA ASP A 44 3.15 -10.68 -2.78
C ASP A 44 3.87 -9.71 -1.83
N TYR A 45 4.59 -10.29 -0.88
CA TYR A 45 5.49 -9.55 -0.01
C TYR A 45 6.78 -9.21 -0.76
N MET A 46 7.27 -7.99 -0.56
CA MET A 46 8.50 -7.51 -1.17
C MET A 46 9.66 -7.59 -0.18
N GLU A 47 10.81 -8.05 -0.65
CA GLU A 47 12.04 -8.24 0.12
C GLU A 47 12.81 -6.92 0.32
N TYR A 48 12.14 -5.89 0.82
CA TYR A 48 12.79 -4.63 1.17
C TYR A 48 12.99 -4.56 2.66
N SER A 49 14.19 -4.15 3.09
CA SER A 49 14.51 -3.96 4.50
C SER A 49 14.44 -2.51 4.95
N GLN A 50 14.60 -1.58 4.01
CA GLN A 50 14.63 -0.15 4.30
C GLN A 50 14.06 0.67 3.15
N PHE A 51 13.44 1.80 3.49
CA PHE A 51 13.00 2.81 2.53
C PHE A 51 13.54 4.18 2.91
N GLU A 52 13.89 4.98 1.91
CA GLU A 52 14.24 6.40 2.08
C GLU A 52 13.22 7.26 1.37
N VAL A 53 12.41 7.98 2.13
CA VAL A 53 11.36 8.87 1.61
C VAL A 53 12.01 10.07 0.93
N PHE A 54 11.69 10.33 -0.33
CA PHE A 54 12.17 11.52 -1.03
C PHE A 54 11.05 12.54 -1.31
N GLN A 55 9.79 12.13 -1.22
CA GLN A 55 8.66 13.03 -1.41
C GLN A 55 7.43 12.52 -0.67
N VAL A 56 6.83 13.38 0.15
CA VAL A 56 5.50 13.14 0.71
C VAL A 56 4.45 13.71 -0.23
N VAL A 57 3.40 12.94 -0.48
CA VAL A 57 2.28 13.31 -1.35
C VAL A 57 1.06 13.64 -0.50
N GLU A 58 0.05 14.21 -1.14
CA GLU A 58 -1.25 14.44 -0.50
C GLU A 58 -1.78 13.15 0.15
N SER A 59 -2.54 13.28 1.21
CA SER A 59 -3.06 12.17 2.03
C SER A 59 -2.02 11.46 2.91
N GLY A 60 -0.81 12.00 3.06
CA GLY A 60 0.22 11.45 3.94
C GLY A 60 0.96 10.23 3.39
N CYS A 61 0.70 9.84 2.14
CA CYS A 61 1.47 8.81 1.44
C CYS A 61 2.85 9.34 1.03
N ALA A 62 3.80 8.45 0.76
CA ALA A 62 5.15 8.84 0.43
C ALA A 62 5.71 8.08 -0.77
N LEU A 63 6.46 8.77 -1.60
CA LEU A 63 7.36 8.16 -2.57
C LEU A 63 8.73 7.95 -1.91
N ALA A 64 9.25 6.74 -2.00
CA ALA A 64 10.50 6.35 -1.37
C ALA A 64 11.38 5.50 -2.29
N HIS A 65 12.68 5.58 -2.08
CA HIS A 65 13.63 4.64 -2.65
C HIS A 65 13.69 3.41 -1.74
N ALA A 66 13.54 2.23 -2.34
CA ALA A 66 13.77 0.97 -1.66
C ALA A 66 15.26 0.64 -1.61
N ASP A 67 15.68 -0.07 -0.57
CA ASP A 67 17.04 -0.58 -0.41
C ASP A 67 17.25 -1.83 -1.26
N ASP A 68 17.25 -1.62 -2.57
CA ASP A 68 17.61 -2.64 -3.54
C ASP A 68 18.80 -2.16 -4.39
N SER A 69 19.45 -3.11 -5.07
CA SER A 69 20.61 -2.84 -5.92
C SER A 69 20.29 -1.94 -7.12
N PHE A 70 19.01 -1.71 -7.41
CA PHE A 70 18.53 -0.96 -8.56
C PHE A 70 17.90 0.39 -8.19
N GLY A 71 17.73 0.68 -6.89
CA GLY A 71 17.10 1.92 -6.41
C GLY A 71 15.64 2.03 -6.83
N ALA A 72 14.88 0.94 -6.69
CA ALA A 72 13.46 0.93 -7.03
C ALA A 72 12.70 2.02 -6.27
N ILE A 73 11.79 2.69 -6.98
CA ILE A 73 10.89 3.66 -6.37
C ILE A 73 9.59 2.94 -6.02
N VAL A 74 9.13 3.16 -4.80
CA VAL A 74 7.87 2.62 -4.29
C VAL A 74 6.98 3.73 -3.74
N PHE A 75 5.68 3.51 -3.78
CA PHE A 75 4.69 4.39 -3.16
C PHE A 75 4.22 3.74 -1.86
N ILE A 76 4.51 4.38 -0.72
CA ILE A 76 4.17 3.84 0.60
C ILE A 76 2.86 4.44 1.07
N ILE A 77 1.89 3.56 1.38
CA ILE A 77 0.60 3.93 1.95
C ILE A 77 0.72 3.86 3.48
N PRO A 78 0.43 4.96 4.22
CA PRO A 78 0.54 4.97 5.66
C PRO A 78 -0.52 4.08 6.31
N ASN A 79 -0.18 3.48 7.44
CA ASN A 79 -1.16 2.93 8.38
C ASN A 79 -1.83 4.07 9.16
N GLU A 80 -2.96 3.80 9.84
CA GLU A 80 -3.84 4.80 10.47
C GLU A 80 -3.15 5.83 11.39
N LYS A 81 -1.96 5.53 11.92
CA LYS A 81 -1.21 6.38 12.85
C LYS A 81 0.17 6.82 12.31
N GLN A 82 0.48 6.46 11.08
CA GLN A 82 1.80 6.70 10.50
C GLN A 82 1.78 7.99 9.69
N GLN A 83 2.79 8.83 9.91
CA GLN A 83 3.03 10.03 9.12
C GLN A 83 4.45 10.00 8.59
N PHE A 84 4.61 10.40 7.34
CA PHE A 84 5.91 10.47 6.69
C PHE A 84 6.37 11.92 6.54
N TYR A 85 7.69 12.11 6.43
CA TYR A 85 8.31 13.38 6.11
C TYR A 85 9.50 13.16 5.15
N ASP A 86 9.86 14.19 4.40
CA ASP A 86 10.94 14.10 3.41
C ASP A 86 12.27 13.73 4.06
N ASN A 87 13.06 12.90 3.38
CA ASN A 87 14.33 12.33 3.82
C ASN A 87 14.21 11.39 5.06
N GLN A 88 13.03 10.94 5.37
CA GLN A 88 12.83 9.94 6.43
C GLN A 88 13.37 8.59 5.99
N LYS A 89 14.17 7.94 6.86
CA LYS A 89 14.55 6.54 6.71
C LYS A 89 13.62 5.66 7.51
N ILE A 90 12.99 4.72 6.82
CA ILE A 90 12.07 3.74 7.39
C ILE A 90 12.78 2.40 7.33
N VAL A 91 13.17 1.87 8.48
CA VAL A 91 13.76 0.54 8.59
C VAL A 91 12.68 -0.41 9.06
N LEU A 92 12.41 -1.45 8.29
CA LEU A 92 11.47 -2.49 8.65
C LEU A 92 12.04 -3.33 9.79
N LYS A 93 11.19 -3.65 10.75
CA LYS A 93 11.54 -4.57 11.82
C LYS A 93 11.45 -6.01 11.32
N ASN A 94 12.01 -6.95 12.09
CA ASN A 94 12.00 -8.38 11.73
C ASN A 94 10.59 -9.01 11.63
N ASP A 95 9.58 -8.34 12.20
CA ASP A 95 8.17 -8.72 12.17
C ASP A 95 7.35 -7.89 11.17
N GLN A 96 7.99 -7.05 10.37
CA GLN A 96 7.36 -6.17 9.40
C GLN A 96 7.80 -6.51 7.98
N CYS A 97 6.84 -6.53 7.06
CA CYS A 97 7.08 -6.71 5.65
C CYS A 97 6.36 -5.67 4.82
N ALA A 98 6.92 -5.35 3.66
CA ALA A 98 6.25 -4.52 2.66
C ALA A 98 5.39 -5.40 1.77
N GLN A 99 4.08 -5.20 1.77
CA GLN A 99 3.15 -5.93 0.91
C GLN A 99 2.73 -5.08 -0.28
N HIS A 100 2.78 -5.65 -1.48
CA HIS A 100 2.31 -5.02 -2.70
C HIS A 100 0.78 -4.99 -2.71
N VAL A 101 0.20 -3.80 -2.69
CA VAL A 101 -1.26 -3.62 -2.57
C VAL A 101 -1.88 -2.90 -3.76
N GLY A 102 -1.07 -2.42 -4.70
CA GLY A 102 -1.55 -1.69 -5.87
C GLY A 102 -0.45 -1.07 -6.69
N THR A 103 -0.81 -0.16 -7.56
CA THR A 103 0.11 0.65 -8.36
C THR A 103 -0.23 2.13 -8.25
N TYR A 104 0.78 2.98 -8.33
CA TYR A 104 0.63 4.42 -8.30
C TYR A 104 1.26 5.05 -9.53
N LYS A 105 0.50 5.91 -10.22
CA LYS A 105 0.95 6.68 -11.38
C LYS A 105 1.23 8.11 -10.97
N TYR A 106 2.40 8.61 -11.31
CA TYR A 106 2.79 9.99 -11.05
C TYR A 106 3.56 10.60 -12.21
N ASN A 107 3.46 11.91 -12.34
CA ASN A 107 4.22 12.67 -13.33
C ASN A 107 5.53 13.16 -12.72
N THR A 108 6.64 12.90 -13.42
CA THR A 108 7.94 13.46 -13.09
C THR A 108 8.01 14.94 -13.45
N LYS A 109 9.05 15.65 -12.98
CA LYS A 109 9.31 17.07 -13.37
C LYS A 109 9.50 17.27 -14.88
N MET A 110 9.77 16.20 -15.62
CA MET A 110 9.89 16.21 -17.10
C MET A 110 8.58 15.82 -17.78
N GLU A 111 7.45 15.86 -17.08
CA GLU A 111 6.12 15.48 -17.61
C GLU A 111 6.05 14.02 -18.12
N ILE A 112 6.94 13.16 -17.65
CA ILE A 112 6.92 11.74 -17.98
C ILE A 112 6.11 11.02 -16.89
N GLU A 113 5.04 10.34 -17.33
CA GLU A 113 4.26 9.47 -16.45
C GLU A 113 5.07 8.22 -16.09
N LYS A 114 5.13 7.90 -14.81
CA LYS A 114 5.74 6.69 -14.28
C LYS A 114 4.75 5.95 -13.40
N THR A 115 4.77 4.63 -13.49
CA THR A 115 4.01 3.74 -12.63
C THR A 115 4.97 3.03 -11.68
N VAL A 116 4.65 3.05 -10.41
CA VAL A 116 5.43 2.41 -9.35
C VAL A 116 4.54 1.51 -8.50
N PRO A 117 5.10 0.46 -7.86
CA PRO A 117 4.32 -0.37 -6.96
C PRO A 117 3.89 0.44 -5.73
N ALA A 118 2.63 0.26 -5.34
CA ALA A 118 2.10 0.78 -4.09
C ALA A 118 2.22 -0.32 -3.03
N VAL A 119 2.88 0.02 -1.91
CA VAL A 119 3.16 -0.92 -0.83
C VAL A 119 2.58 -0.44 0.48
N ARG A 120 2.22 -1.39 1.34
CA ARG A 120 1.82 -1.15 2.72
C ARG A 120 2.72 -1.95 3.64
N ILE A 121 3.15 -1.32 4.73
CA ILE A 121 3.93 -2.01 5.77
C ILE A 121 2.93 -2.77 6.65
N VAL A 122 3.09 -4.09 6.73
CA VAL A 122 2.25 -4.99 7.53
C VAL A 122 3.05 -5.54 8.70
N ASP A 123 2.42 -5.54 9.87
CA ASP A 123 3.00 -6.10 11.09
C ASP A 123 2.55 -7.56 11.29
N GLY A 124 3.32 -8.32 12.08
CA GLY A 124 2.93 -9.67 12.48
C GLY A 124 3.14 -10.76 11.44
N VAL A 125 3.92 -10.49 10.40
CA VAL A 125 4.40 -11.52 9.49
C VAL A 125 5.57 -12.22 10.19
N GLU A 126 5.32 -13.40 10.78
CA GLU A 126 6.42 -14.23 11.24
C GLU A 126 7.24 -14.67 10.03
N LEU A 127 8.39 -14.03 9.85
CA LEU A 127 9.40 -14.52 8.92
C LEU A 127 9.73 -15.96 9.31
N PRO A 128 9.76 -16.93 8.39
CA PRO A 128 10.29 -18.23 8.70
C PRO A 128 11.71 -17.99 9.21
N LYS A 129 11.94 -18.31 10.45
CA LYS A 129 13.31 -18.39 10.99
C LYS A 129 13.97 -19.41 10.09
N SER A 130 14.77 -18.94 9.13
CA SER A 130 15.57 -19.82 8.29
C SER A 130 16.29 -20.75 9.23
N ASP A 131 16.19 -22.07 8.97
CA ASP A 131 16.87 -23.15 9.70
C ASP A 131 18.41 -23.06 9.53
N ILE A 132 18.96 -21.86 9.70
CA ILE A 132 20.41 -21.56 9.63
C ILE A 132 21.17 -22.19 10.82
N ALA A 133 20.43 -22.57 11.88
CA ALA A 133 21.08 -23.14 13.07
C ALA A 133 21.52 -24.61 12.89
N ILE A 134 21.04 -25.34 11.88
CA ILE A 134 21.36 -26.78 11.73
C ILE A 134 22.43 -27.04 10.66
N ALA A 135 22.65 -26.11 9.73
CA ALA A 135 23.69 -26.29 8.69
C ALA A 135 25.10 -25.88 9.11
N ALA A 136 25.25 -25.19 10.24
CA ALA A 136 26.57 -24.75 10.72
C ALA A 136 27.41 -25.87 11.37
N SER A 137 26.86 -27.08 11.53
CA SER A 137 27.57 -28.21 12.19
C SER A 137 28.27 -29.17 11.21
N ASN A 138 27.95 -29.15 9.92
CA ASN A 138 28.48 -30.17 8.99
C ASN A 138 28.77 -29.61 7.60
N ASN A 139 29.66 -28.65 7.42
CA ASN A 139 30.64 -28.71 6.35
C ASN A 139 31.52 -27.46 6.24
N SER A 140 32.79 -27.66 6.20
CA SER A 140 33.80 -26.65 5.86
C SER A 140 33.54 -26.07 4.46
N GLY A 141 33.33 -24.73 4.36
CA GLY A 141 33.68 -23.99 3.18
C GLY A 141 32.62 -23.79 2.13
N LYS A 142 31.60 -22.99 2.45
CA LYS A 142 31.05 -21.98 1.55
C LYS A 142 30.00 -21.17 2.30
N ILE A 143 30.38 -19.98 2.70
CA ILE A 143 29.43 -19.02 3.28
C ILE A 143 28.62 -18.50 2.08
N LEU A 144 27.42 -19.06 1.86
CA LEU A 144 26.37 -18.36 1.14
C LEU A 144 25.74 -17.42 2.17
N PHE A 145 25.95 -16.13 1.98
CA PHE A 145 25.16 -15.12 2.67
C PHE A 145 23.73 -15.23 2.14
N ASP A 146 22.89 -15.93 2.90
CA ASP A 146 21.47 -15.87 2.72
C ASP A 146 21.00 -14.49 3.21
N LYS A 147 20.31 -13.76 2.33
CA LYS A 147 19.87 -12.39 2.55
C LYS A 147 18.84 -12.35 3.67
N PRO A 148 18.96 -11.52 4.71
CA PRO A 148 17.87 -11.34 5.66
C PRO A 148 16.74 -10.58 4.95
N GLY A 149 15.57 -11.18 4.81
CA GLY A 149 14.41 -10.46 4.29
C GLY A 149 13.37 -11.26 3.52
N ASP A 150 13.47 -12.59 3.43
CA ASP A 150 12.45 -13.38 2.73
C ASP A 150 11.15 -13.46 3.56
N CYS A 151 10.17 -12.64 3.20
CA CYS A 151 8.81 -12.73 3.72
C CYS A 151 8.05 -13.84 3.01
N VAL A 152 7.75 -14.93 3.69
CA VAL A 152 6.95 -16.04 3.13
C VAL A 152 5.53 -15.99 3.68
N SER A 153 4.54 -15.90 2.78
CA SER A 153 3.13 -16.06 3.12
C SER A 153 2.82 -17.52 3.45
N ARG A 154 2.06 -17.74 4.50
CA ARG A 154 1.38 -19.02 4.76
C ARG A 154 0.01 -19.03 4.17
#